data_5be8559face0e5801876db5050503510
#
_entry.id   5be8559face0e5801876db5050503510
#
_cell.length_a   1.000
_cell.length_b   1.000
_cell.length_c   1.000
_cell.angle_alpha   90.00
_cell.angle_beta   90.00
_cell.angle_gamma   90.00
#
_symmetry.space_group_name_H-M   'P 1'
#
loop_
_entity.id
_entity.type
_entity.pdbx_description
1 polymer ?
#
loop_
_entity_poly.entity_id
_entity_poly.type
_entity_poly.pdbx_seq_one_letter_code
_entity_poly.pdbx_strand_id
1 'polypeptide(L)'
;MEKIYAGAKIRSLRRKLGITQATLAKEVKLSHSYINQLENDQRPLTTSALLALSTCLGVSPDYFLPDTNARLMSSVRDAMSQAGFPCDQEEIQEFTDRFPRIAEALTLLSAATAQGNNPVLAEVNPTRHVFDHVRDFFYWHRNHIPELDTLAEQLADRLGGPQFRTMRLAELLDTTAHVRVIFRNQEQQSRRVFDPESRTVSLRADLTDAQQCFELAMQWAFICLPEQLDELTESERLPSPEAKSLGRIGLAQYFAAAVVMPYGQILQAAEECRYDLDVLSQRFGTGFEMTCHRLSTLQRPGAEGVPLFFVRTDRAGNISKRQSASSFHFSRSGGSCPLWIVNRAFETPNRIIRQVSQMPDGRTYLWIARTVERPHGGFHDPNITFAIGLGCDISQAHRLVYSDGLNLSDDSATRIGAGCRVCERSDCKQRAFPATGFALDINENRSQEVPYATK
;
A
#
# COMPACT_ATOMS: atom_id res chain seq x y z
N MET A 1 -29.96 3.88 -8.30
CA MET A 1 -29.12 3.03 -9.15
C MET A 1 -28.19 3.96 -9.91
N GLU A 2 -26.91 3.84 -9.65
CA GLU A 2 -25.87 4.62 -10.31
C GLU A 2 -25.83 4.30 -11.81
N LYS A 3 -25.73 5.31 -12.65
CA LYS A 3 -25.71 5.14 -14.11
C LYS A 3 -24.29 4.81 -14.55
N ILE A 4 -24.10 3.62 -15.13
CA ILE A 4 -22.78 3.14 -15.59
C ILE A 4 -22.56 3.61 -17.03
N TYR A 5 -21.47 4.33 -17.27
CA TYR A 5 -20.99 4.71 -18.59
C TYR A 5 -19.64 4.03 -18.85
N ALA A 6 -19.53 3.27 -19.94
CA ALA A 6 -18.35 2.46 -20.24
C ALA A 6 -17.97 2.50 -21.73
N GLY A 7 -18.32 3.56 -22.43
CA GLY A 7 -18.16 3.67 -23.87
C GLY A 7 -16.72 3.58 -24.35
N ALA A 8 -15.80 4.22 -23.63
CA ALA A 8 -14.37 4.14 -23.93
C ALA A 8 -13.83 2.70 -23.78
N LYS A 9 -14.27 1.96 -22.74
CA LYS A 9 -13.88 0.56 -22.49
C LYS A 9 -14.43 -0.38 -23.59
N ILE A 10 -15.69 -0.20 -23.96
CA ILE A 10 -16.35 -0.96 -25.06
C ILE A 10 -15.61 -0.72 -26.38
N ARG A 11 -15.37 0.54 -26.73
CA ARG A 11 -14.67 0.92 -27.98
C ARG A 11 -13.24 0.36 -28.02
N SER A 12 -12.52 0.43 -26.92
CA SER A 12 -11.14 -0.07 -26.81
C SER A 12 -11.06 -1.57 -27.02
N LEU A 13 -11.92 -2.36 -26.33
CA LEU A 13 -11.99 -3.82 -26.49
C LEU A 13 -12.39 -4.22 -27.90
N ARG A 14 -13.43 -3.58 -28.43
CA ARG A 14 -13.89 -3.85 -29.81
C ARG A 14 -12.76 -3.67 -30.82
N ARG A 15 -12.01 -2.55 -30.72
CA ARG A 15 -10.86 -2.28 -31.59
C ARG A 15 -9.73 -3.27 -31.41
N LYS A 16 -9.45 -3.67 -30.17
CA LYS A 16 -8.43 -4.68 -29.85
C LYS A 16 -8.75 -6.05 -30.46
N LEU A 17 -10.05 -6.39 -30.53
CA LEU A 17 -10.55 -7.62 -31.15
C LEU A 17 -10.72 -7.50 -32.69
N GLY A 18 -10.49 -6.31 -33.26
CA GLY A 18 -10.57 -6.08 -34.71
C GLY A 18 -11.98 -6.13 -35.30
N ILE A 19 -13.05 -6.02 -34.44
CA ILE A 19 -14.45 -6.09 -34.89
C ILE A 19 -15.07 -4.71 -35.11
N THR A 20 -16.01 -4.63 -36.07
CA THR A 20 -16.72 -3.37 -36.36
C THR A 20 -17.89 -3.17 -35.37
N GLN A 21 -18.39 -1.93 -35.25
CA GLN A 21 -19.59 -1.64 -34.44
C GLN A 21 -20.81 -2.45 -34.95
N ALA A 22 -20.94 -2.65 -36.25
CA ALA A 22 -22.02 -3.43 -36.86
C ALA A 22 -21.91 -4.92 -36.49
N THR A 23 -20.71 -5.49 -36.50
CA THR A 23 -20.45 -6.86 -36.07
C THR A 23 -20.79 -7.03 -34.59
N LEU A 24 -20.28 -6.15 -33.73
CA LEU A 24 -20.58 -6.19 -32.30
C LEU A 24 -22.10 -6.10 -32.04
N ALA A 25 -22.77 -5.16 -32.70
CA ALA A 25 -24.22 -4.99 -32.56
C ALA A 25 -25.00 -6.27 -32.91
N LYS A 26 -24.59 -6.97 -33.97
CA LYS A 26 -25.19 -8.23 -34.39
C LYS A 26 -24.97 -9.35 -33.36
N GLU A 27 -23.76 -9.48 -32.82
CA GLU A 27 -23.40 -10.51 -31.86
C GLU A 27 -24.11 -10.34 -30.51
N VAL A 28 -24.19 -9.08 -30.02
CA VAL A 28 -24.89 -8.79 -28.74
C VAL A 28 -26.39 -8.57 -28.91
N LYS A 29 -26.94 -8.74 -30.13
CA LYS A 29 -28.36 -8.54 -30.47
C LYS A 29 -28.90 -7.16 -30.08
N LEU A 30 -28.09 -6.13 -30.26
CA LEU A 30 -28.44 -4.72 -30.05
C LEU A 30 -28.43 -3.98 -31.39
N SER A 31 -29.10 -2.82 -31.46
CA SER A 31 -29.04 -2.00 -32.68
C SER A 31 -27.68 -1.33 -32.83
N HIS A 32 -27.22 -1.12 -34.06
CA HIS A 32 -25.99 -0.38 -34.35
C HIS A 32 -26.01 1.02 -33.73
N SER A 33 -27.16 1.71 -33.81
CA SER A 33 -27.34 3.03 -33.19
C SER A 33 -27.16 2.98 -31.67
N TYR A 34 -27.64 1.91 -31.01
CA TYR A 34 -27.49 1.74 -29.56
C TYR A 34 -26.04 1.47 -29.16
N ILE A 35 -25.29 0.65 -29.92
CA ILE A 35 -23.85 0.44 -29.70
C ILE A 35 -23.09 1.77 -29.88
N ASN A 36 -23.41 2.54 -30.90
CA ASN A 36 -22.79 3.84 -31.12
C ASN A 36 -23.07 4.82 -29.97
N GLN A 37 -24.32 4.85 -29.45
CA GLN A 37 -24.68 5.66 -28.28
C GLN A 37 -23.95 5.21 -27.02
N LEU A 38 -23.80 3.89 -26.81
CA LEU A 38 -23.02 3.35 -25.69
C LEU A 38 -21.54 3.72 -25.80
N GLU A 39 -20.92 3.54 -26.97
CA GLU A 39 -19.50 3.88 -27.18
C GLU A 39 -19.19 5.39 -27.07
N ASN A 40 -20.19 6.25 -27.24
CA ASN A 40 -20.06 7.70 -27.10
C ASN A 40 -20.59 8.23 -25.75
N ASP A 41 -20.88 7.32 -24.79
CA ASP A 41 -21.41 7.64 -23.46
C ASP A 41 -22.71 8.49 -23.50
N GLN A 42 -23.47 8.41 -24.61
CA GLN A 42 -24.77 9.08 -24.75
C GLN A 42 -25.89 8.31 -24.04
N ARG A 43 -25.66 7.07 -23.68
CA ARG A 43 -26.55 6.23 -22.89
C ARG A 43 -25.82 5.43 -21.85
N PRO A 44 -26.40 5.27 -20.64
CA PRO A 44 -25.85 4.39 -19.63
C PRO A 44 -25.98 2.93 -20.04
N LEU A 45 -25.02 2.11 -19.63
CA LEU A 45 -25.00 0.67 -19.82
C LEU A 45 -26.08 0.03 -18.94
N THR A 46 -27.05 -0.65 -19.56
CA THR A 46 -28.05 -1.42 -18.81
C THR A 46 -27.49 -2.78 -18.37
N THR A 47 -28.02 -3.38 -17.32
CA THR A 47 -27.57 -4.70 -16.83
C THR A 47 -27.62 -5.77 -17.91
N SER A 48 -28.66 -5.76 -18.78
CA SER A 48 -28.76 -6.70 -19.89
C SER A 48 -27.69 -6.47 -20.96
N ALA A 49 -27.40 -5.21 -21.29
CA ALA A 49 -26.33 -4.86 -22.24
C ALA A 49 -24.94 -5.16 -21.66
N LEU A 50 -24.74 -4.93 -20.36
CA LEU A 50 -23.50 -5.27 -19.65
C LEU A 50 -23.20 -6.76 -19.77
N LEU A 51 -24.16 -7.63 -19.46
CA LEU A 51 -23.97 -9.09 -19.53
C LEU A 51 -23.75 -9.58 -20.96
N ALA A 52 -24.49 -9.03 -21.94
CA ALA A 52 -24.32 -9.39 -23.34
C ALA A 52 -22.93 -8.98 -23.87
N LEU A 53 -22.47 -7.77 -23.55
CA LEU A 53 -21.15 -7.29 -23.93
C LEU A 53 -20.02 -8.06 -23.23
N SER A 54 -20.17 -8.38 -21.94
CA SER A 54 -19.19 -9.18 -21.19
C SER A 54 -18.98 -10.55 -21.82
N THR A 55 -20.08 -11.24 -22.17
CA THR A 55 -20.04 -12.55 -22.80
C THR A 55 -19.42 -12.47 -24.20
N CYS A 56 -19.84 -11.50 -25.02
CA CYS A 56 -19.36 -11.36 -26.39
C CYS A 56 -17.90 -10.94 -26.48
N LEU A 57 -17.45 -10.04 -25.60
CA LEU A 57 -16.07 -9.52 -25.58
C LEU A 57 -15.12 -10.34 -24.70
N GLY A 58 -15.60 -11.42 -24.05
CA GLY A 58 -14.77 -12.33 -23.26
C GLY A 58 -14.19 -11.72 -22.00
N VAL A 59 -14.90 -10.77 -21.35
CA VAL A 59 -14.44 -10.09 -20.12
C VAL A 59 -15.46 -10.24 -18.99
N SER A 60 -14.98 -10.16 -17.74
CA SER A 60 -15.90 -10.13 -16.59
C SER A 60 -16.79 -8.88 -16.64
N PRO A 61 -18.06 -8.95 -16.17
CA PRO A 61 -18.93 -7.79 -16.02
C PRO A 61 -18.28 -6.64 -15.25
N ASP A 62 -17.44 -6.95 -14.26
CA ASP A 62 -16.70 -5.98 -13.43
C ASP A 62 -15.74 -5.10 -14.26
N TYR A 63 -15.32 -5.57 -15.43
CA TYR A 63 -14.49 -4.79 -16.35
C TYR A 63 -15.16 -3.48 -16.79
N PHE A 64 -16.50 -3.49 -16.95
CA PHE A 64 -17.27 -2.32 -17.37
C PHE A 64 -17.74 -1.45 -16.20
N LEU A 65 -17.69 -1.97 -14.99
CA LEU A 65 -18.00 -1.17 -13.82
C LEU A 65 -16.97 -0.04 -13.69
N PRO A 66 -17.35 1.13 -13.14
CA PRO A 66 -16.37 2.14 -12.79
C PRO A 66 -15.37 1.46 -11.86
N ASP A 67 -14.16 1.21 -12.37
CA ASP A 67 -13.03 0.96 -11.49
C ASP A 67 -12.93 2.23 -10.65
N THR A 68 -13.30 2.14 -9.41
CA THR A 68 -12.96 3.13 -8.40
C THR A 68 -11.44 3.09 -8.25
N ASN A 69 -10.77 3.57 -9.28
CA ASN A 69 -9.31 3.69 -9.28
C ASN A 69 -8.97 4.94 -8.45
N ALA A 70 -9.43 4.88 -7.18
CA ALA A 70 -9.27 5.95 -6.21
C ALA A 70 -7.80 6.40 -6.12
N ARG A 71 -6.87 5.50 -6.45
CA ARG A 71 -5.44 5.81 -6.53
C ARG A 71 -5.09 6.65 -7.76
N LEU A 72 -5.62 6.29 -8.94
CA LEU A 72 -5.39 7.08 -10.16
C LEU A 72 -6.05 8.46 -10.03
N MET A 73 -7.26 8.52 -9.49
CA MET A 73 -7.96 9.76 -9.20
C MET A 73 -7.15 10.66 -8.25
N SER A 74 -6.63 10.10 -7.15
CA SER A 74 -5.76 10.84 -6.22
C SER A 74 -4.49 11.32 -6.90
N SER A 75 -3.87 10.49 -7.73
CA SER A 75 -2.64 10.86 -8.45
C SER A 75 -2.90 11.93 -9.51
N VAL A 76 -4.04 11.87 -10.20
CA VAL A 76 -4.47 12.92 -11.15
C VAL A 76 -4.76 14.22 -10.41
N ARG A 77 -5.46 14.17 -9.28
CA ARG A 77 -5.69 15.35 -8.44
C ARG A 77 -4.39 16.00 -8.00
N ASP A 78 -3.44 15.21 -7.49
CA ASP A 78 -2.11 15.68 -7.11
C ASP A 78 -1.40 16.34 -8.30
N ALA A 79 -1.47 15.74 -9.49
CA ALA A 79 -0.86 16.26 -10.71
C ALA A 79 -1.49 17.59 -11.15
N MET A 80 -2.80 17.67 -11.17
CA MET A 80 -3.54 18.88 -11.55
C MET A 80 -3.31 20.01 -10.54
N SER A 81 -3.33 19.69 -9.25
CA SER A 81 -3.02 20.65 -8.19
C SER A 81 -1.59 21.19 -8.29
N GLN A 82 -0.60 20.33 -8.57
CA GLN A 82 0.79 20.76 -8.79
C GLN A 82 0.96 21.65 -10.02
N ALA A 83 0.17 21.41 -11.06
CA ALA A 83 0.15 22.22 -12.27
C ALA A 83 -0.61 23.55 -12.08
N GLY A 84 -1.28 23.78 -10.95
CA GLY A 84 -2.04 24.98 -10.68
C GLY A 84 -3.45 25.00 -11.29
N PHE A 85 -3.97 23.83 -11.70
CA PHE A 85 -5.32 23.67 -12.25
C PHE A 85 -6.21 22.94 -11.24
N PRO A 86 -7.03 23.64 -10.44
CA PRO A 86 -7.99 23.00 -9.56
C PRO A 86 -9.08 22.33 -10.41
N CYS A 87 -9.34 21.06 -10.13
CA CYS A 87 -10.45 20.29 -10.69
C CYS A 87 -11.29 19.74 -9.54
N ASP A 88 -12.60 19.70 -9.73
CA ASP A 88 -13.46 19.07 -8.75
C ASP A 88 -13.39 17.53 -8.82
N GLN A 89 -14.03 16.86 -7.86
CA GLN A 89 -13.96 15.41 -7.75
C GLN A 89 -14.69 14.72 -8.91
N GLU A 90 -15.79 15.29 -9.40
CA GLU A 90 -16.57 14.74 -10.51
C GLU A 90 -15.79 14.83 -11.82
N GLU A 91 -15.11 15.94 -12.08
CA GLU A 91 -14.24 16.13 -13.26
C GLU A 91 -13.07 15.11 -13.28
N ILE A 92 -12.42 14.91 -12.13
CA ILE A 92 -11.32 13.95 -12.02
C ILE A 92 -11.82 12.53 -12.23
N GLN A 93 -12.97 12.18 -11.66
CA GLN A 93 -13.57 10.87 -11.85
C GLN A 93 -13.95 10.64 -13.33
N GLU A 94 -14.64 11.59 -13.94
CA GLU A 94 -15.00 11.49 -15.36
C GLU A 94 -13.75 11.38 -16.26
N PHE A 95 -12.71 12.14 -15.98
CA PHE A 95 -11.45 12.08 -16.71
C PHE A 95 -10.75 10.73 -16.56
N THR A 96 -10.64 10.20 -15.34
CA THR A 96 -9.99 8.91 -15.09
C THR A 96 -10.78 7.73 -15.65
N ASP A 97 -12.11 7.80 -15.62
CA ASP A 97 -12.96 6.76 -16.18
C ASP A 97 -12.96 6.75 -17.72
N ARG A 98 -12.96 7.91 -18.34
CA ARG A 98 -12.97 8.04 -19.82
C ARG A 98 -11.59 7.84 -20.45
N PHE A 99 -10.52 8.30 -19.78
CA PHE A 99 -9.18 8.34 -20.34
C PHE A 99 -8.11 7.78 -19.40
N PRO A 100 -8.24 6.54 -18.91
CA PRO A 100 -7.34 5.99 -17.88
C PRO A 100 -5.85 6.02 -18.30
N ARG A 101 -5.55 5.74 -19.56
CA ARG A 101 -4.16 5.79 -20.06
C ARG A 101 -3.60 7.21 -20.14
N ILE A 102 -4.44 8.21 -20.44
CA ILE A 102 -4.02 9.62 -20.42
C ILE A 102 -3.84 10.07 -18.99
N ALA A 103 -4.73 9.66 -18.09
CA ALA A 103 -4.61 9.91 -16.66
C ALA A 103 -3.31 9.32 -16.06
N GLU A 104 -2.96 8.09 -16.44
CA GLU A 104 -1.66 7.49 -16.07
C GLU A 104 -0.48 8.29 -16.63
N ALA A 105 -0.51 8.66 -17.91
CA ALA A 105 0.55 9.45 -18.54
C ALA A 105 0.69 10.83 -17.88
N LEU A 106 -0.42 11.51 -17.55
CA LEU A 106 -0.42 12.79 -16.85
C LEU A 106 0.24 12.66 -15.47
N THR A 107 -0.07 11.61 -14.72
CA THR A 107 0.52 11.38 -13.39
C THR A 107 2.02 11.11 -13.46
N LEU A 108 2.48 10.41 -14.51
CA LEU A 108 3.90 10.18 -14.75
C LEU A 108 4.64 11.47 -15.11
N LEU A 109 4.08 12.30 -16.00
CA LEU A 109 4.64 13.59 -16.38
C LEU A 109 4.72 14.54 -15.19
N SER A 110 3.67 14.64 -14.38
CA SER A 110 3.66 15.47 -13.17
C SER A 110 4.71 15.00 -12.15
N ALA A 111 4.86 13.70 -11.97
CA ALA A 111 5.90 13.17 -11.09
C ALA A 111 7.32 13.52 -11.59
N ALA A 112 7.54 13.56 -12.88
CA ALA A 112 8.81 13.96 -13.49
C ALA A 112 9.09 15.47 -13.33
N THR A 113 8.07 16.32 -13.48
CA THR A 113 8.21 17.78 -13.34
C THR A 113 8.34 18.25 -11.89
N ALA A 114 7.65 17.62 -10.94
CA ALA A 114 7.71 17.97 -9.52
C ALA A 114 9.10 17.83 -8.89
N GLN A 115 10.04 17.20 -9.61
CA GLN A 115 11.40 16.95 -9.14
C GLN A 115 12.43 17.93 -9.71
N GLY A 116 11.98 18.99 -10.42
CA GLY A 116 12.90 19.92 -11.08
C GLY A 116 13.73 19.26 -12.19
N ASN A 117 13.35 18.09 -12.63
CA ASN A 117 14.08 17.32 -13.62
C ASN A 117 13.50 17.61 -15.02
N ASN A 118 14.32 18.22 -15.85
CA ASN A 118 14.17 18.18 -17.29
C ASN A 118 13.95 16.72 -17.73
N PRO A 119 13.04 16.42 -18.68
CA PRO A 119 12.84 15.04 -19.17
C PRO A 119 14.11 14.34 -19.66
N VAL A 120 15.17 15.11 -19.99
CA VAL A 120 16.51 14.60 -20.30
C VAL A 120 17.24 14.03 -19.05
N LEU A 121 16.81 14.36 -17.82
CA LEU A 121 17.39 13.87 -16.57
C LEU A 121 16.55 12.76 -15.90
N ALA A 122 15.43 12.34 -16.49
CA ALA A 122 14.66 11.18 -16.04
C ALA A 122 15.47 9.86 -16.16
N GLU A 123 16.52 9.84 -16.97
CA GLU A 123 17.50 8.75 -17.01
C GLU A 123 18.39 8.68 -15.76
N VAL A 124 18.40 9.72 -14.90
CA VAL A 124 19.38 9.83 -13.79
C VAL A 124 18.86 9.25 -12.46
N ASN A 125 17.58 8.90 -12.32
CA ASN A 125 17.10 8.24 -11.11
C ASN A 125 16.15 7.06 -11.38
N PRO A 126 16.65 5.97 -12.00
CA PRO A 126 15.85 4.77 -12.28
C PRO A 126 15.34 4.08 -11.00
N THR A 127 16.00 4.29 -9.86
CA THR A 127 15.68 3.64 -8.59
C THR A 127 14.30 3.99 -8.04
N ARG A 128 13.79 5.20 -8.28
CA ARG A 128 12.49 5.60 -7.74
C ARG A 128 11.32 4.92 -8.45
N HIS A 129 11.41 4.73 -9.74
CA HIS A 129 10.44 3.95 -10.52
C HIS A 129 10.42 2.48 -10.12
N VAL A 130 11.57 1.92 -9.82
CA VAL A 130 11.70 0.51 -9.41
C VAL A 130 10.93 0.23 -8.12
N PHE A 131 11.10 1.06 -7.08
CA PHE A 131 10.35 0.91 -5.82
C PHE A 131 8.84 1.12 -5.99
N ASP A 132 8.43 2.03 -6.88
CA ASP A 132 7.03 2.25 -7.17
C ASP A 132 6.40 1.03 -7.85
N HIS A 133 7.09 0.40 -8.80
CA HIS A 133 6.63 -0.83 -9.45
C HIS A 133 6.42 -1.97 -8.45
N VAL A 134 7.40 -2.20 -7.57
CA VAL A 134 7.28 -3.24 -6.53
C VAL A 134 6.12 -2.96 -5.57
N ARG A 135 5.95 -1.70 -5.14
CA ARG A 135 4.82 -1.33 -4.29
C ARG A 135 3.49 -1.56 -5.00
N ASP A 136 3.38 -1.18 -6.28
CA ASP A 136 2.18 -1.33 -7.08
C ASP A 136 1.86 -2.80 -7.34
N PHE A 137 2.87 -3.63 -7.50
CA PHE A 137 2.72 -5.08 -7.55
C PHE A 137 2.05 -5.63 -6.29
N PHE A 138 2.56 -5.34 -5.09
CA PHE A 138 1.93 -5.80 -3.84
C PHE A 138 0.54 -5.20 -3.62
N TYR A 139 0.34 -3.94 -3.95
CA TYR A 139 -0.98 -3.30 -3.86
C TYR A 139 -2.02 -4.00 -4.74
N TRP A 140 -1.65 -4.37 -5.97
CA TRP A 140 -2.55 -5.07 -6.89
C TRP A 140 -2.98 -6.44 -6.35
N HIS A 141 -2.08 -7.14 -5.68
CA HIS A 141 -2.38 -8.38 -4.95
C HIS A 141 -3.10 -8.16 -3.61
N ARG A 142 -3.54 -6.93 -3.28
CA ARG A 142 -4.09 -6.57 -1.96
C ARG A 142 -3.16 -6.97 -0.81
N ASN A 143 -1.85 -6.95 -1.06
CA ASN A 143 -0.81 -7.40 -0.13
C ASN A 143 -0.94 -8.86 0.35
N HIS A 144 -1.69 -9.69 -0.35
CA HIS A 144 -1.84 -11.12 -0.06
C HIS A 144 -1.35 -11.95 -1.25
N ILE A 145 -0.42 -12.88 -0.99
CA ILE A 145 0.17 -13.79 -1.98
C ILE A 145 -0.18 -15.22 -1.55
N PRO A 146 -1.26 -15.81 -2.10
CA PRO A 146 -1.82 -17.09 -1.63
C PRO A 146 -0.82 -18.24 -1.65
N GLU A 147 -0.02 -18.32 -2.70
CA GLU A 147 0.97 -19.38 -2.90
C GLU A 147 2.01 -19.35 -1.79
N LEU A 148 2.55 -18.18 -1.47
CA LEU A 148 3.57 -18.02 -0.44
C LEU A 148 3.00 -18.21 0.97
N ASP A 149 1.77 -17.77 1.23
CA ASP A 149 1.11 -18.03 2.53
C ASP A 149 0.91 -19.53 2.77
N THR A 150 0.45 -20.27 1.76
CA THR A 150 0.25 -21.72 1.85
C THR A 150 1.57 -22.44 2.14
N LEU A 151 2.62 -22.11 1.41
CA LEU A 151 3.95 -22.70 1.63
C LEU A 151 4.54 -22.32 2.99
N ALA A 152 4.29 -21.09 3.45
CA ALA A 152 4.76 -20.63 4.75
C ALA A 152 4.02 -21.32 5.91
N GLU A 153 2.70 -21.53 5.80
CA GLU A 153 1.92 -22.30 6.78
C GLU A 153 2.44 -23.74 6.86
N GLN A 154 2.64 -24.41 5.72
CA GLN A 154 3.20 -25.76 5.67
C GLN A 154 4.59 -25.86 6.33
N LEU A 155 5.46 -24.88 6.05
CA LEU A 155 6.77 -24.83 6.68
C LEU A 155 6.65 -24.58 8.18
N ALA A 156 5.83 -23.64 8.61
CA ALA A 156 5.62 -23.33 10.02
C ALA A 156 5.06 -24.51 10.82
N ASP A 157 4.17 -25.31 10.23
CA ASP A 157 3.65 -26.53 10.86
C ASP A 157 4.76 -27.59 11.08
N ARG A 158 5.67 -27.73 10.13
CA ARG A 158 6.87 -28.58 10.28
C ARG A 158 7.82 -28.08 11.36
N LEU A 159 7.95 -26.75 11.51
CA LEU A 159 8.81 -26.11 12.51
C LEU A 159 8.18 -26.11 13.91
N GLY A 160 6.85 -26.22 14.02
CA GLY A 160 6.11 -26.20 15.27
C GLY A 160 6.01 -24.84 15.95
N GLY A 161 5.97 -24.81 17.29
CA GLY A 161 5.74 -23.59 18.06
C GLY A 161 6.76 -22.48 17.81
N PRO A 162 6.37 -21.19 17.99
CA PRO A 162 7.23 -20.03 17.69
C PRO A 162 8.63 -20.12 18.33
N GLN A 163 8.71 -20.60 19.56
CA GLN A 163 9.94 -20.70 20.34
C GLN A 163 10.98 -21.70 19.80
N PHE A 164 10.60 -22.58 18.89
CA PHE A 164 11.49 -23.59 18.32
C PHE A 164 11.81 -23.32 16.83
N ARG A 165 11.12 -22.37 16.20
CA ARG A 165 11.18 -22.19 14.75
C ARG A 165 12.58 -21.86 14.26
N THR A 166 13.29 -20.97 14.93
CA THR A 166 14.66 -20.58 14.53
C THR A 166 15.61 -21.78 14.53
N MET A 167 15.62 -22.55 15.62
CA MET A 167 16.49 -23.72 15.73
C MET A 167 16.14 -24.79 14.70
N ARG A 168 14.86 -25.14 14.57
CA ARG A 168 14.40 -26.15 13.61
C ARG A 168 14.58 -25.73 12.15
N LEU A 169 14.45 -24.43 11.87
CA LEU A 169 14.70 -23.91 10.52
C LEU A 169 16.20 -23.97 10.19
N ALA A 170 17.07 -23.68 11.14
CA ALA A 170 18.52 -23.87 10.97
C ALA A 170 18.88 -25.34 10.71
N GLU A 171 18.31 -26.27 11.47
CA GLU A 171 18.46 -27.72 11.26
C GLU A 171 17.92 -28.15 9.88
N LEU A 172 16.77 -27.63 9.48
CA LEU A 172 16.16 -27.94 8.19
C LEU A 172 17.00 -27.40 7.02
N LEU A 173 17.61 -26.22 7.15
CA LEU A 173 18.55 -25.67 6.17
C LEU A 173 19.79 -26.56 6.04
N ASP A 174 20.31 -27.08 7.14
CA ASP A 174 21.47 -27.98 7.12
C ASP A 174 21.11 -29.34 6.48
N THR A 175 20.03 -29.95 6.90
CA THR A 175 19.66 -31.29 6.44
C THR A 175 19.11 -31.33 5.01
N THR A 176 18.34 -30.31 4.61
CA THR A 176 17.66 -30.29 3.28
C THR A 176 18.46 -29.56 2.23
N ALA A 177 19.09 -28.46 2.60
CA ALA A 177 19.77 -27.56 1.67
C ALA A 177 21.30 -27.61 1.83
N HIS A 178 21.84 -28.38 2.77
CA HIS A 178 23.26 -28.43 3.12
C HIS A 178 23.85 -27.04 3.39
N VAL A 179 23.10 -26.21 4.13
CA VAL A 179 23.48 -24.84 4.49
C VAL A 179 23.68 -24.73 5.98
N ARG A 180 24.92 -24.48 6.39
CA ARG A 180 25.27 -24.30 7.80
C ARG A 180 24.93 -22.89 8.28
N VAL A 181 24.32 -22.76 9.44
CA VAL A 181 24.02 -21.48 10.09
C VAL A 181 25.07 -21.20 11.17
N ILE A 182 25.65 -19.98 11.13
CA ILE A 182 26.59 -19.48 12.15
C ILE A 182 26.15 -18.12 12.67
N PHE A 183 26.45 -17.83 13.93
CA PHE A 183 26.19 -16.53 14.56
C PHE A 183 27.49 -15.74 14.67
N ARG A 184 27.44 -14.46 14.28
CA ARG A 184 28.59 -13.55 14.33
C ARG A 184 28.28 -12.33 15.18
N ASN A 185 29.31 -11.77 15.81
CA ASN A 185 29.19 -10.52 16.56
C ASN A 185 29.01 -9.31 15.63
N GLN A 186 28.62 -8.17 16.22
CA GLN A 186 28.12 -6.95 15.57
C GLN A 186 29.04 -6.24 14.56
N GLU A 187 30.25 -6.66 14.34
CA GLU A 187 31.20 -5.97 13.44
C GLU A 187 30.73 -5.88 11.97
N GLN A 188 29.70 -6.62 11.59
CA GLN A 188 29.10 -6.57 10.25
C GLN A 188 27.79 -5.79 10.27
N GLN A 189 27.66 -4.78 9.39
CA GLN A 189 26.41 -4.02 9.20
C GLN A 189 25.23 -4.87 8.71
N SER A 190 25.49 -6.01 8.05
CA SER A 190 24.48 -6.90 7.51
C SER A 190 23.90 -7.83 8.56
N ARG A 191 22.56 -7.93 8.62
CA ARG A 191 21.85 -8.85 9.52
C ARG A 191 22.10 -10.31 9.15
N ARG A 192 22.16 -10.58 7.83
CA ARG A 192 22.36 -11.89 7.23
C ARG A 192 23.33 -11.75 6.06
N VAL A 193 24.24 -12.71 5.95
CA VAL A 193 25.11 -12.89 4.77
C VAL A 193 25.08 -14.38 4.42
N PHE A 194 24.83 -14.70 3.17
CA PHE A 194 24.97 -16.06 2.63
C PHE A 194 26.19 -16.13 1.73
N ASP A 195 27.05 -17.08 2.03
CA ASP A 195 28.18 -17.43 1.18
C ASP A 195 27.85 -18.70 0.38
N PRO A 196 27.67 -18.59 -0.95
CA PRO A 196 27.33 -19.71 -1.80
C PRO A 196 28.44 -20.79 -1.89
N GLU A 197 29.71 -20.40 -1.79
CA GLU A 197 30.85 -21.32 -1.90
C GLU A 197 30.96 -22.24 -0.69
N SER A 198 30.95 -21.65 0.50
CA SER A 198 30.98 -22.41 1.74
C SER A 198 29.60 -22.92 2.20
N ARG A 199 28.55 -22.56 1.47
CA ARG A 199 27.12 -22.81 1.82
C ARG A 199 26.82 -22.47 3.28
N THR A 200 27.23 -21.27 3.69
CA THR A 200 27.12 -20.83 5.07
C THR A 200 26.28 -19.57 5.16
N VAL A 201 25.26 -19.56 6.02
CA VAL A 201 24.50 -18.37 6.43
C VAL A 201 25.07 -17.84 7.72
N SER A 202 25.55 -16.59 7.68
CA SER A 202 25.99 -15.86 8.86
C SER A 202 24.89 -14.92 9.32
N LEU A 203 24.46 -15.05 10.58
CA LEU A 203 23.50 -14.17 11.24
C LEU A 203 24.17 -13.34 12.32
N ARG A 204 23.68 -12.12 12.53
CA ARG A 204 24.06 -11.31 13.70
C ARG A 204 23.50 -11.94 14.97
N ALA A 205 24.32 -12.06 16.01
CA ALA A 205 23.95 -12.70 17.27
C ALA A 205 22.99 -11.87 18.14
N ASP A 206 22.94 -10.52 17.91
CA ASP A 206 22.08 -9.59 18.65
C ASP A 206 20.62 -9.53 18.15
N LEU A 207 20.30 -10.26 17.09
CA LEU A 207 18.92 -10.36 16.60
C LEU A 207 18.04 -11.15 17.57
N THR A 208 16.80 -10.68 17.76
CA THR A 208 15.81 -11.48 18.51
C THR A 208 15.47 -12.77 17.75
N ASP A 209 14.93 -13.75 18.46
CA ASP A 209 14.58 -15.06 17.90
C ASP A 209 13.67 -14.94 16.67
N ALA A 210 12.63 -14.08 16.73
CA ALA A 210 11.76 -13.82 15.58
C ALA A 210 12.50 -13.15 14.41
N GLN A 211 13.48 -12.28 14.68
CA GLN A 211 14.30 -11.68 13.62
C GLN A 211 15.24 -12.71 13.00
N GLN A 212 15.85 -13.58 13.80
CA GLN A 212 16.67 -14.69 13.31
C GLN A 212 15.84 -15.65 12.46
N CYS A 213 14.67 -16.04 12.93
CA CYS A 213 13.73 -16.87 12.18
C CYS A 213 13.34 -16.21 10.84
N PHE A 214 13.05 -14.91 10.85
CA PHE A 214 12.73 -14.14 9.63
C PHE A 214 13.88 -14.17 8.61
N GLU A 215 15.12 -13.91 9.06
CA GLU A 215 16.28 -13.91 8.16
C GLU A 215 16.58 -15.32 7.61
N LEU A 216 16.42 -16.37 8.42
CA LEU A 216 16.56 -17.74 7.97
C LEU A 216 15.45 -18.16 6.99
N ALA A 217 14.20 -17.74 7.25
CA ALA A 217 13.09 -18.00 6.35
C ALA A 217 13.24 -17.29 5.02
N MET A 218 13.80 -16.06 4.99
CA MET A 218 14.18 -15.41 3.75
C MET A 218 15.21 -16.24 2.97
N GLN A 219 16.24 -16.76 3.67
CA GLN A 219 17.27 -17.59 3.02
C GLN A 219 16.68 -18.91 2.50
N TRP A 220 15.78 -19.50 3.29
CA TRP A 220 15.01 -20.68 2.83
C TRP A 220 14.26 -20.39 1.54
N ALA A 221 13.56 -19.25 1.47
CA ALA A 221 12.81 -18.88 0.26
C ALA A 221 13.74 -18.77 -0.97
N PHE A 222 14.91 -18.15 -0.84
CA PHE A 222 15.84 -18.01 -1.94
C PHE A 222 16.46 -19.33 -2.41
N ILE A 223 16.62 -20.30 -1.51
CA ILE A 223 17.29 -21.58 -1.82
C ILE A 223 16.27 -22.65 -2.22
N CYS A 224 15.15 -22.74 -1.50
CA CYS A 224 14.20 -23.84 -1.63
C CYS A 224 12.94 -23.50 -2.44
N LEU A 225 12.70 -22.21 -2.74
CA LEU A 225 11.53 -21.72 -3.50
C LEU A 225 11.96 -20.80 -4.66
N PRO A 226 13.09 -21.07 -5.37
CA PRO A 226 13.54 -20.15 -6.42
C PRO A 226 12.52 -20.04 -7.56
N GLU A 227 11.95 -21.18 -7.99
CA GLU A 227 11.00 -21.26 -9.10
C GLU A 227 9.71 -20.47 -8.78
N GLN A 228 9.16 -20.62 -7.56
CA GLN A 228 7.97 -19.89 -7.12
C GLN A 228 8.21 -18.38 -7.03
N LEU A 229 9.40 -17.96 -6.57
CA LEU A 229 9.76 -16.56 -6.53
C LEU A 229 9.93 -15.98 -7.93
N ASP A 230 10.54 -16.75 -8.85
CA ASP A 230 10.76 -16.33 -10.23
C ASP A 230 9.43 -16.23 -10.99
N GLU A 231 8.55 -17.23 -10.86
CA GLU A 231 7.22 -17.24 -11.49
C GLU A 231 6.39 -16.02 -11.03
N LEU A 232 6.35 -15.71 -9.75
CA LEU A 232 5.62 -14.56 -9.21
C LEU A 232 6.21 -13.22 -9.67
N THR A 233 7.50 -13.17 -9.99
CA THR A 233 8.15 -11.94 -10.51
C THR A 233 8.06 -11.80 -12.02
N GLU A 234 7.65 -12.85 -12.77
CA GLU A 234 7.32 -12.77 -14.20
C GLU A 234 5.97 -12.05 -14.41
N SER A 235 5.90 -10.81 -14.01
CA SER A 235 4.71 -9.95 -14.05
C SER A 235 4.98 -8.70 -14.89
N GLU A 236 4.02 -8.32 -15.75
CA GLU A 236 4.07 -7.04 -16.48
C GLU A 236 4.21 -5.83 -15.54
N ARG A 237 3.90 -5.99 -14.25
CA ARG A 237 4.03 -4.95 -13.22
C ARG A 237 5.45 -4.76 -12.70
N LEU A 238 6.34 -5.71 -13.01
CA LEU A 238 7.78 -5.67 -12.68
C LEU A 238 8.59 -5.64 -13.99
N PRO A 239 8.57 -4.52 -14.73
CA PRO A 239 8.99 -4.47 -16.12
C PRO A 239 10.52 -4.49 -16.32
N SER A 240 11.31 -4.24 -15.25
CA SER A 240 12.78 -4.23 -15.37
C SER A 240 13.44 -5.32 -14.52
N PRO A 241 14.66 -5.74 -14.86
CA PRO A 241 15.43 -6.69 -14.05
C PRO A 241 15.60 -6.25 -12.59
N GLU A 242 15.78 -4.95 -12.35
CA GLU A 242 15.90 -4.39 -11.02
C GLU A 242 14.56 -4.47 -10.27
N ALA A 243 13.43 -4.21 -10.96
CA ALA A 243 12.10 -4.34 -10.37
C ALA A 243 11.81 -5.81 -10.01
N LYS A 244 12.17 -6.77 -10.87
CA LYS A 244 12.06 -8.20 -10.59
C LYS A 244 12.93 -8.59 -9.39
N SER A 245 14.18 -8.15 -9.34
CA SER A 245 15.09 -8.45 -8.22
C SER A 245 14.56 -7.91 -6.89
N LEU A 246 14.10 -6.65 -6.85
CA LEU A 246 13.48 -6.08 -5.65
C LEU A 246 12.14 -6.74 -5.32
N GLY A 247 11.34 -7.07 -6.31
CA GLY A 247 10.11 -7.85 -6.17
C GLY A 247 10.37 -9.20 -5.52
N ARG A 248 11.39 -9.91 -5.99
CA ARG A 248 11.84 -11.19 -5.44
C ARG A 248 12.25 -11.09 -3.96
N ILE A 249 13.00 -10.02 -3.61
CA ILE A 249 13.33 -9.73 -2.21
C ILE A 249 12.05 -9.46 -1.40
N GLY A 250 11.13 -8.68 -1.91
CA GLY A 250 9.84 -8.39 -1.27
C GLY A 250 8.99 -9.64 -1.04
N LEU A 251 8.94 -10.56 -2.01
CA LEU A 251 8.24 -11.84 -1.90
C LEU A 251 8.90 -12.74 -0.87
N ALA A 252 10.23 -12.81 -0.81
CA ALA A 252 10.96 -13.55 0.21
C ALA A 252 10.72 -12.96 1.62
N GLN A 253 10.63 -11.63 1.75
CA GLN A 253 10.25 -10.96 3.00
C GLN A 253 8.81 -11.28 3.40
N TYR A 254 7.89 -11.30 2.43
CA TYR A 254 6.50 -11.69 2.65
C TYR A 254 6.42 -13.14 3.19
N PHE A 255 7.06 -14.08 2.51
CA PHE A 255 7.15 -15.48 2.94
C PHE A 255 7.73 -15.60 4.35
N ALA A 256 8.83 -14.92 4.63
CA ALA A 256 9.47 -14.97 5.95
C ALA A 256 8.54 -14.43 7.06
N ALA A 257 7.82 -13.34 6.81
CA ALA A 257 6.81 -12.85 7.75
C ALA A 257 5.67 -13.86 7.97
N ALA A 258 5.27 -14.56 6.90
CA ALA A 258 4.25 -15.60 6.97
C ALA A 258 4.71 -16.86 7.70
N VAL A 259 5.99 -17.22 7.66
CA VAL A 259 6.57 -18.31 8.46
C VAL A 259 6.59 -17.93 9.96
N VAL A 260 7.02 -16.69 10.27
CA VAL A 260 7.05 -16.20 11.67
C VAL A 260 5.64 -16.09 12.25
N MET A 261 4.69 -15.61 11.44
CA MET A 261 3.28 -15.40 11.81
C MET A 261 2.35 -16.04 10.77
N PRO A 262 2.12 -17.40 10.85
CA PRO A 262 1.30 -18.11 9.88
C PRO A 262 -0.11 -17.55 9.80
N TYR A 263 -0.67 -17.52 8.58
CA TYR A 263 -1.91 -16.81 8.29
C TYR A 263 -3.04 -17.16 9.24
N GLY A 264 -3.40 -18.45 9.34
CA GLY A 264 -4.49 -18.88 10.22
C GLY A 264 -4.23 -18.57 11.69
N GLN A 265 -2.99 -18.76 12.16
CA GLN A 265 -2.62 -18.51 13.56
C GLN A 265 -2.70 -17.03 13.93
N ILE A 266 -2.15 -16.13 13.08
CA ILE A 266 -2.19 -14.69 13.36
C ILE A 266 -3.59 -14.11 13.20
N LEU A 267 -4.37 -14.55 12.23
CA LEU A 267 -5.75 -14.10 12.04
C LEU A 267 -6.62 -14.48 13.25
N GLN A 268 -6.57 -15.76 13.66
CA GLN A 268 -7.30 -16.22 14.83
C GLN A 268 -6.90 -15.43 16.09
N ALA A 269 -5.61 -15.28 16.33
CA ALA A 269 -5.11 -14.51 17.46
C ALA A 269 -5.56 -13.04 17.43
N ALA A 270 -5.55 -12.42 16.24
CA ALA A 270 -5.97 -11.04 16.07
C ALA A 270 -7.47 -10.85 16.38
N GLU A 271 -8.32 -11.74 15.89
CA GLU A 271 -9.76 -11.69 16.20
C GLU A 271 -10.02 -11.93 17.69
N GLU A 272 -9.35 -12.90 18.31
CA GLU A 272 -9.49 -13.21 19.74
C GLU A 272 -9.15 -12.02 20.63
N CYS A 273 -8.06 -11.30 20.35
CA CYS A 273 -7.62 -10.15 21.15
C CYS A 273 -8.06 -8.80 20.60
N ARG A 274 -8.98 -8.78 19.61
CA ARG A 274 -9.44 -7.55 18.95
C ARG A 274 -8.30 -6.68 18.43
N TYR A 275 -7.31 -7.34 17.80
CA TYR A 275 -6.13 -6.68 17.20
C TYR A 275 -5.26 -5.92 18.20
N ASP A 276 -5.19 -6.34 19.46
CA ASP A 276 -4.26 -5.77 20.43
C ASP A 276 -2.80 -6.09 20.01
N LEU A 277 -2.10 -5.03 19.60
CA LEU A 277 -0.76 -5.15 19.01
C LEU A 277 0.31 -5.60 19.99
N ASP A 278 0.17 -5.24 21.27
CA ASP A 278 1.11 -5.66 22.30
C ASP A 278 0.91 -7.14 22.63
N VAL A 279 -0.34 -7.60 22.75
CA VAL A 279 -0.68 -9.02 22.93
C VAL A 279 -0.18 -9.85 21.76
N LEU A 280 -0.42 -9.42 20.54
CA LEU A 280 0.03 -10.13 19.34
C LEU A 280 1.56 -10.17 19.24
N SER A 281 2.22 -9.05 19.49
CA SER A 281 3.68 -8.97 19.48
C SER A 281 4.29 -9.93 20.50
N GLN A 282 3.71 -10.01 21.70
CA GLN A 282 4.15 -10.93 22.74
C GLN A 282 3.89 -12.40 22.35
N ARG A 283 2.70 -12.71 21.83
CA ARG A 283 2.31 -14.09 21.45
C ARG A 283 3.22 -14.69 20.36
N PHE A 284 3.68 -13.86 19.42
CA PHE A 284 4.54 -14.30 18.31
C PHE A 284 6.03 -13.96 18.52
N GLY A 285 6.39 -13.30 19.61
CA GLY A 285 7.77 -12.87 19.88
C GLY A 285 8.28 -11.80 18.90
N THR A 286 7.39 -11.07 18.24
CA THR A 286 7.72 -10.11 17.17
C THR A 286 7.75 -8.68 17.71
N GLY A 287 8.44 -7.79 16.96
CA GLY A 287 8.39 -6.37 17.24
C GLY A 287 7.12 -5.71 16.66
N PHE A 288 6.75 -4.56 17.20
CA PHE A 288 5.56 -3.80 16.81
C PHE A 288 5.47 -3.54 15.29
N GLU A 289 6.57 -3.12 14.63
CA GLU A 289 6.60 -2.89 13.18
C GLU A 289 6.27 -4.17 12.38
N MET A 290 6.86 -5.31 12.76
CA MET A 290 6.66 -6.58 12.07
C MET A 290 5.22 -7.06 12.22
N THR A 291 4.65 -6.97 13.42
CA THR A 291 3.26 -7.32 13.71
C THR A 291 2.30 -6.47 12.89
N CYS A 292 2.44 -5.14 12.93
CA CYS A 292 1.61 -4.22 12.15
C CYS A 292 1.68 -4.50 10.64
N HIS A 293 2.89 -4.75 10.14
CA HIS A 293 3.09 -5.04 8.72
C HIS A 293 2.42 -6.36 8.32
N ARG A 294 2.55 -7.43 9.14
CA ARG A 294 1.89 -8.71 8.85
C ARG A 294 0.37 -8.60 8.87
N LEU A 295 -0.21 -7.89 9.86
CA LEU A 295 -1.65 -7.66 9.93
C LEU A 295 -2.21 -6.99 8.68
N SER A 296 -1.45 -6.09 8.03
CA SER A 296 -1.89 -5.43 6.79
C SER A 296 -1.90 -6.37 5.56
N THR A 297 -1.44 -7.62 5.70
CA THR A 297 -1.44 -8.63 4.63
C THR A 297 -2.55 -9.68 4.76
N LEU A 298 -3.39 -9.60 5.79
CA LEU A 298 -4.43 -10.60 6.07
C LEU A 298 -5.68 -10.40 5.20
N GLN A 299 -5.53 -10.62 3.90
CA GLN A 299 -6.59 -10.40 2.89
C GLN A 299 -6.87 -11.66 2.04
N ARG A 300 -6.79 -12.86 2.65
CA ARG A 300 -7.15 -14.14 2.01
C ARG A 300 -8.65 -14.17 1.73
N PRO A 301 -9.10 -14.39 0.49
CA PRO A 301 -10.53 -14.47 0.18
C PRO A 301 -11.25 -15.50 1.05
N GLY A 302 -12.35 -15.09 1.68
CA GLY A 302 -13.16 -15.93 2.58
C GLY A 302 -12.60 -16.08 4.00
N ALA A 303 -11.44 -15.48 4.30
CA ALA A 303 -10.86 -15.44 5.63
C ALA A 303 -10.10 -14.13 5.84
N GLU A 304 -10.75 -13.01 5.48
CA GLU A 304 -10.14 -11.70 5.57
C GLU A 304 -10.11 -11.17 7.00
N GLY A 305 -8.97 -10.63 7.38
CA GLY A 305 -8.84 -9.79 8.56
C GLY A 305 -9.41 -8.38 8.33
N VAL A 306 -9.16 -7.47 9.28
CA VAL A 306 -9.45 -6.05 9.07
C VAL A 306 -8.54 -5.51 7.95
N PRO A 307 -9.08 -4.83 6.91
CA PRO A 307 -8.28 -4.21 5.87
C PRO A 307 -7.48 -3.03 6.42
N LEU A 308 -6.26 -3.29 6.85
CA LEU A 308 -5.40 -2.32 7.52
C LEU A 308 -4.47 -1.62 6.53
N PHE A 309 -4.22 -0.32 6.79
CA PHE A 309 -3.13 0.43 6.15
C PHE A 309 -1.95 0.49 7.11
N PHE A 310 -0.77 0.33 6.57
CA PHE A 310 0.49 0.44 7.29
C PHE A 310 1.32 1.58 6.73
N VAL A 311 1.94 2.34 7.63
CA VAL A 311 2.87 3.40 7.26
C VAL A 311 4.03 3.46 8.24
N ARG A 312 5.23 3.77 7.74
CA ARG A 312 6.40 4.10 8.54
C ARG A 312 6.95 5.45 8.12
N THR A 313 7.05 6.36 9.08
CA THR A 313 7.58 7.71 8.87
C THR A 313 8.78 7.97 9.75
N ASP A 314 9.68 8.84 9.29
CA ASP A 314 10.71 9.44 10.14
C ASP A 314 10.18 10.71 10.82
N ARG A 315 11.01 11.33 11.66
CA ARG A 315 10.67 12.56 12.39
C ARG A 315 10.47 13.77 11.47
N ALA A 316 11.04 13.76 10.28
CA ALA A 316 10.86 14.81 9.27
C ALA A 316 9.56 14.64 8.45
N GLY A 317 8.76 13.59 8.74
CA GLY A 317 7.52 13.28 8.03
C GLY A 317 7.72 12.55 6.71
N ASN A 318 8.93 12.07 6.41
CA ASN A 318 9.17 11.28 5.21
C ASN A 318 8.58 9.87 5.38
N ILE A 319 7.79 9.44 4.40
CA ILE A 319 7.21 8.09 4.40
C ILE A 319 8.22 7.13 3.78
N SER A 320 8.85 6.32 4.62
CA SER A 320 9.86 5.34 4.20
C SER A 320 9.28 3.96 3.84
N LYS A 321 8.07 3.65 4.33
CA LYS A 321 7.35 2.41 4.00
C LYS A 321 5.86 2.67 4.09
N ARG A 322 5.11 2.18 3.12
CA ARG A 322 3.64 2.26 3.11
C ARG A 322 3.04 1.04 2.44
N GLN A 323 1.96 0.57 2.99
CA GLN A 323 1.18 -0.55 2.48
C GLN A 323 -0.29 -0.31 2.76
N SER A 324 -1.14 -0.57 1.79
CA SER A 324 -2.59 -0.42 1.96
C SER A 324 -3.28 -1.64 1.41
N ALA A 325 -4.13 -2.25 2.21
CA ALA A 325 -5.04 -3.31 1.79
C ALA A 325 -6.40 -2.76 1.30
N SER A 326 -6.57 -1.44 1.33
CA SER A 326 -7.81 -0.77 0.97
C SER A 326 -7.54 0.54 0.21
N SER A 327 -8.59 1.32 -0.03
CA SER A 327 -8.57 2.57 -0.80
C SER A 327 -7.93 3.78 -0.11
N PHE A 328 -7.23 3.63 1.02
CA PHE A 328 -6.53 4.79 1.61
C PHE A 328 -5.31 5.20 0.77
N HIS A 329 -5.26 6.48 0.41
CA HIS A 329 -4.21 7.03 -0.43
C HIS A 329 -3.32 7.97 0.36
N PHE A 330 -2.05 7.58 0.43
CA PHE A 330 -1.00 8.47 0.90
C PHE A 330 -0.57 9.39 -0.26
N SER A 331 -0.42 10.70 0.00
CA SER A 331 0.16 11.60 -0.99
C SER A 331 1.53 11.09 -1.46
N ARG A 332 1.80 11.25 -2.74
CA ARG A 332 3.09 10.90 -3.33
C ARG A 332 4.12 12.01 -3.17
N SER A 333 3.68 13.25 -3.01
CA SER A 333 4.51 14.44 -2.98
C SER A 333 4.25 15.29 -1.75
N GLY A 334 5.31 15.85 -1.19
CA GLY A 334 5.26 16.71 -0.01
C GLY A 334 5.25 15.93 1.32
N GLY A 335 5.29 16.64 2.43
CA GLY A 335 5.19 16.09 3.78
C GLY A 335 3.77 15.61 4.10
N SER A 336 3.66 14.74 5.09
CA SER A 336 2.36 14.32 5.63
C SER A 336 1.66 15.46 6.36
N CYS A 337 0.34 15.34 6.57
CA CYS A 337 -0.42 16.34 7.33
C CYS A 337 0.12 16.47 8.77
N PRO A 338 0.45 17.67 9.26
CA PRO A 338 0.95 17.86 10.63
C PRO A 338 -0.02 17.38 11.72
N LEU A 339 -1.33 17.39 11.44
CA LEU A 339 -2.37 16.93 12.37
C LEU A 339 -2.53 15.41 12.41
N TRP A 340 -1.85 14.70 11.53
CA TRP A 340 -1.94 13.24 11.48
C TRP A 340 -1.15 12.61 12.63
N ILE A 341 -1.75 11.63 13.27
CA ILE A 341 -1.26 11.01 14.49
C ILE A 341 0.18 10.48 14.42
N VAL A 342 0.63 10.02 13.24
CA VAL A 342 2.00 9.49 13.08
C VAL A 342 3.07 10.55 13.39
N ASN A 343 2.78 11.83 13.14
CA ASN A 343 3.67 12.94 13.47
C ASN A 343 3.71 13.20 14.98
N ARG A 344 2.57 13.01 15.65
CA ARG A 344 2.44 13.17 17.11
C ARG A 344 3.01 11.99 17.91
N ALA A 345 3.23 10.83 17.28
CA ALA A 345 3.80 9.68 17.96
C ALA A 345 5.20 9.97 18.55
N PHE A 346 5.94 10.91 17.96
CA PHE A 346 7.27 11.32 18.45
C PHE A 346 7.21 12.15 19.74
N GLU A 347 6.05 12.70 20.10
CA GLU A 347 5.82 13.44 21.35
C GLU A 347 5.69 12.49 22.56
N THR A 348 5.25 11.24 22.30
CA THR A 348 5.05 10.22 23.33
C THR A 348 5.74 8.91 22.92
N PRO A 349 7.08 8.84 22.96
CA PRO A 349 7.83 7.69 22.50
C PRO A 349 7.37 6.39 23.16
N ASN A 350 7.36 5.31 22.41
CA ASN A 350 7.01 3.95 22.85
C ASN A 350 5.58 3.74 23.39
N ARG A 351 4.71 4.76 23.29
CA ARG A 351 3.30 4.63 23.69
C ARG A 351 2.39 4.54 22.47
N ILE A 352 1.41 3.65 22.54
CA ILE A 352 0.36 3.58 21.51
C ILE A 352 -0.57 4.78 21.73
N ILE A 353 -0.72 5.59 20.69
CA ILE A 353 -1.70 6.67 20.60
C ILE A 353 -2.70 6.39 19.50
N ARG A 354 -3.90 6.93 19.59
CA ARG A 354 -5.01 6.66 18.67
C ARG A 354 -5.73 7.94 18.27
N GLN A 355 -6.27 7.94 17.06
CA GLN A 355 -6.96 9.10 16.50
C GLN A 355 -8.07 8.65 15.56
N VAL A 356 -9.26 9.22 15.71
CA VAL A 356 -10.27 9.21 14.65
C VAL A 356 -10.01 10.42 13.77
N SER A 357 -9.85 10.22 12.47
CA SER A 357 -9.54 11.30 11.56
C SER A 357 -10.33 11.21 10.26
N GLN A 358 -10.70 12.38 9.75
CA GLN A 358 -11.47 12.53 8.51
C GLN A 358 -10.61 13.18 7.43
N MET A 359 -10.61 12.56 6.25
CA MET A 359 -9.98 13.10 5.04
C MET A 359 -10.86 14.18 4.38
N PRO A 360 -10.33 15.00 3.45
CA PRO A 360 -11.13 16.01 2.74
C PRO A 360 -12.31 15.45 1.96
N ASP A 361 -12.22 14.21 1.47
CA ASP A 361 -13.29 13.49 0.76
C ASP A 361 -14.40 12.94 1.68
N GLY A 362 -14.36 13.28 2.97
CA GLY A 362 -15.37 12.89 3.97
C GLY A 362 -15.14 11.51 4.57
N ARG A 363 -14.25 10.68 4.03
CA ARG A 363 -13.96 9.35 4.61
C ARG A 363 -13.27 9.46 5.96
N THR A 364 -13.73 8.65 6.90
CA THR A 364 -13.24 8.66 8.29
C THR A 364 -12.51 7.35 8.60
N TYR A 365 -11.45 7.47 9.38
CA TYR A 365 -10.55 6.37 9.70
C TYR A 365 -10.17 6.36 11.17
N LEU A 366 -10.01 5.16 11.72
CA LEU A 366 -9.33 4.95 12.99
C LEU A 366 -7.84 4.71 12.71
N TRP A 367 -6.98 5.49 13.39
CA TRP A 367 -5.54 5.36 13.33
C TRP A 367 -4.95 5.04 14.69
N ILE A 368 -3.91 4.23 14.68
CA ILE A 368 -3.07 3.84 15.80
C ILE A 368 -1.64 4.18 15.40
N ALA A 369 -0.87 4.80 16.30
CA ALA A 369 0.52 5.09 16.03
C ALA A 369 1.38 4.86 17.28
N ARG A 370 2.62 4.43 17.05
CA ARG A 370 3.67 4.27 18.07
C ARG A 370 5.03 4.45 17.44
N THR A 371 5.97 5.06 18.17
CA THR A 371 7.38 5.05 17.75
C THR A 371 8.02 3.70 18.03
N VAL A 372 8.93 3.33 17.14
CA VAL A 372 9.85 2.20 17.33
C VAL A 372 11.28 2.72 17.24
N GLU A 373 12.11 2.29 18.16
CA GLU A 373 13.51 2.64 18.21
C GLU A 373 14.36 1.43 17.83
N ARG A 374 15.40 1.68 17.09
CA ARG A 374 16.44 0.71 16.81
C ARG A 374 17.70 1.21 17.52
N PRO A 375 18.06 0.63 18.67
CA PRO A 375 19.32 0.97 19.31
C PRO A 375 20.45 0.64 18.33
N HIS A 376 21.37 1.57 18.18
CA HIS A 376 22.51 1.44 17.27
C HIS A 376 23.76 1.72 18.05
N GLY A 377 24.65 0.71 18.12
CA GLY A 377 26.02 0.89 18.62
C GLY A 377 26.15 1.45 20.03
N GLY A 378 27.10 2.35 20.21
CA GLY A 378 27.43 2.97 21.47
C GLY A 378 26.79 4.36 21.65
N PHE A 379 27.20 5.06 22.69
CA PHE A 379 26.69 6.39 23.05
C PHE A 379 26.76 7.43 21.91
N HIS A 380 27.74 7.31 21.04
CA HIS A 380 27.97 8.27 19.94
C HIS A 380 27.14 8.00 18.70
N ASP A 381 26.48 6.84 18.61
CA ASP A 381 25.66 6.51 17.46
C ASP A 381 24.22 7.04 17.62
N PRO A 382 23.66 7.71 16.61
CA PRO A 382 22.31 8.23 16.71
C PRO A 382 21.30 7.10 16.75
N ASN A 383 20.36 7.17 17.69
CA ASN A 383 19.20 6.26 17.71
C ASN A 383 18.32 6.49 16.48
N ILE A 384 18.02 5.42 15.76
CA ILE A 384 17.12 5.45 14.62
C ILE A 384 15.69 5.25 15.13
N THR A 385 14.89 6.30 15.03
CA THR A 385 13.49 6.30 15.49
C THR A 385 12.55 6.47 14.31
N PHE A 386 11.53 5.60 14.22
CA PHE A 386 10.44 5.73 13.25
C PHE A 386 9.10 5.72 13.99
N ALA A 387 8.12 6.43 13.43
CA ALA A 387 6.72 6.24 13.80
C ALA A 387 6.09 5.21 12.86
N ILE A 388 5.43 4.23 13.46
CA ILE A 388 4.60 3.24 12.79
C ILE A 388 3.15 3.63 12.96
N GLY A 389 2.44 3.79 11.84
CA GLY A 389 1.00 4.00 11.82
C GLY A 389 0.30 2.78 11.25
N LEU A 390 -0.79 2.38 11.91
CA LEU A 390 -1.72 1.35 11.46
C LEU A 390 -3.12 1.96 11.47
N GLY A 391 -3.87 1.81 10.40
CA GLY A 391 -5.21 2.39 10.32
C GLY A 391 -6.20 1.51 9.58
N CYS A 392 -7.48 1.74 9.82
CA CYS A 392 -8.57 1.10 9.09
C CYS A 392 -9.70 2.10 8.82
N ASP A 393 -10.56 1.75 7.88
CA ASP A 393 -11.84 2.44 7.70
C ASP A 393 -12.65 2.42 8.99
N ILE A 394 -13.38 3.50 9.29
CA ILE A 394 -14.15 3.65 10.53
C ILE A 394 -15.18 2.54 10.71
N SER A 395 -15.74 2.00 9.63
CA SER A 395 -16.69 0.90 9.67
C SER A 395 -16.12 -0.37 10.30
N GLN A 396 -14.80 -0.55 10.23
CA GLN A 396 -14.08 -1.69 10.82
C GLN A 396 -13.56 -1.42 12.24
N ALA A 397 -13.63 -0.17 12.72
CA ALA A 397 -13.03 0.24 13.97
C ALA A 397 -13.53 -0.57 15.18
N HIS A 398 -14.79 -0.99 15.19
CA HIS A 398 -15.41 -1.78 16.27
C HIS A 398 -14.72 -3.13 16.50
N ARG A 399 -14.02 -3.68 15.51
CA ARG A 399 -13.23 -4.92 15.63
C ARG A 399 -11.92 -4.71 16.40
N LEU A 400 -11.43 -3.48 16.52
CA LEU A 400 -10.17 -3.16 17.19
C LEU A 400 -10.40 -2.71 18.61
N VAL A 401 -9.63 -3.21 19.57
CA VAL A 401 -9.64 -2.78 20.98
C VAL A 401 -9.40 -1.27 21.11
N TYR A 402 -8.70 -0.69 20.17
CA TYR A 402 -8.35 0.73 20.16
C TYR A 402 -9.52 1.68 19.89
N SER A 403 -10.68 1.16 19.52
CA SER A 403 -11.92 1.95 19.40
C SER A 403 -12.61 2.19 20.76
N ASP A 404 -12.28 1.40 21.79
CA ASP A 404 -12.96 1.45 23.07
C ASP A 404 -12.82 2.84 23.72
N GLY A 405 -13.96 3.43 24.08
CA GLY A 405 -14.04 4.76 24.68
C GLY A 405 -13.77 5.93 23.72
N LEU A 406 -13.65 5.69 22.41
CA LEU A 406 -13.59 6.76 21.42
C LEU A 406 -14.99 7.08 20.89
N ASN A 407 -15.23 8.37 20.63
CA ASN A 407 -16.36 8.78 19.81
C ASN A 407 -15.98 8.56 18.34
N LEU A 408 -16.69 7.67 17.65
CA LEU A 408 -16.43 7.30 16.27
C LEU A 408 -17.23 8.12 15.25
N SER A 409 -17.97 9.15 15.70
CA SER A 409 -18.73 10.02 14.80
C SER A 409 -17.82 10.95 14.00
N ASP A 410 -18.26 11.32 12.81
CA ASP A 410 -17.53 12.24 11.93
C ASP A 410 -17.29 13.62 12.58
N ASP A 411 -18.23 14.09 13.42
CA ASP A 411 -18.11 15.38 14.10
C ASP A 411 -16.95 15.42 15.11
N SER A 412 -16.55 14.26 15.65
CA SER A 412 -15.44 14.15 16.60
C SER A 412 -14.09 13.91 15.93
N ALA A 413 -14.09 13.65 14.63
CA ALA A 413 -12.91 13.29 13.89
C ALA A 413 -11.96 14.47 13.68
N THR A 414 -10.66 14.25 13.88
CA THR A 414 -9.64 15.23 13.53
C THR A 414 -9.59 15.39 12.01
N ARG A 415 -9.81 16.59 11.53
CA ARG A 415 -9.81 16.90 10.09
C ARG A 415 -8.38 16.97 9.57
N ILE A 416 -7.91 15.90 8.92
CA ILE A 416 -6.59 15.78 8.31
C ILE A 416 -6.63 15.91 6.79
N GLY A 417 -5.47 15.96 6.14
CA GLY A 417 -5.33 15.93 4.68
C GLY A 417 -4.14 15.06 4.26
N ALA A 418 -3.98 14.86 2.96
CA ALA A 418 -2.86 14.10 2.42
C ALA A 418 -1.50 14.82 2.58
N GLY A 419 -1.52 16.16 2.63
CA GLY A 419 -0.38 17.05 2.80
C GLY A 419 -0.81 18.47 2.47
N CYS A 420 -0.19 19.51 3.08
CA CYS A 420 -0.68 20.90 2.98
C CYS A 420 -0.82 21.41 1.54
N ARG A 421 0.10 21.05 0.66
CA ARG A 421 0.12 21.54 -0.74
C ARG A 421 -1.05 21.02 -1.58
N VAL A 422 -1.53 19.82 -1.27
CA VAL A 422 -2.61 19.14 -2.01
C VAL A 422 -3.92 19.07 -1.21
N CYS A 423 -3.98 19.72 -0.05
CA CYS A 423 -5.14 19.70 0.83
C CYS A 423 -6.12 20.84 0.50
N GLU A 424 -7.33 20.49 0.16
CA GLU A 424 -8.41 21.42 -0.23
C GLU A 424 -9.08 22.13 0.96
N ARG A 425 -8.75 21.77 2.22
CA ARG A 425 -9.37 22.38 3.38
C ARG A 425 -9.01 23.87 3.50
N SER A 426 -9.97 24.74 3.39
CA SER A 426 -9.80 26.20 3.49
C SER A 426 -9.65 26.72 4.93
N ASP A 427 -10.13 25.94 5.91
CA ASP A 427 -10.26 26.33 7.32
C ASP A 427 -9.17 25.78 8.26
N CYS A 428 -8.08 25.24 7.71
CA CYS A 428 -7.04 24.58 8.50
C CYS A 428 -6.08 25.59 9.14
N LYS A 429 -6.19 25.79 10.45
CA LYS A 429 -5.29 26.67 11.25
C LYS A 429 -3.85 26.15 11.33
N GLN A 430 -3.60 24.84 11.07
CA GLN A 430 -2.27 24.23 11.08
C GLN A 430 -1.62 24.18 9.69
N ARG A 431 -2.19 24.84 8.71
CA ARG A 431 -1.64 24.84 7.34
C ARG A 431 -0.22 25.42 7.31
N ALA A 432 0.73 24.64 6.79
CA ALA A 432 2.13 25.04 6.69
C ALA A 432 2.51 25.62 5.32
N PHE A 433 1.72 25.31 4.27
CA PHE A 433 1.96 25.77 2.89
C PHE A 433 0.63 26.13 2.24
N PRO A 434 0.61 27.11 1.30
CA PRO A 434 -0.57 27.38 0.49
C PRO A 434 -0.96 26.14 -0.30
N ALA A 435 -2.27 25.92 -0.49
CA ALA A 435 -2.77 24.88 -1.37
C ALA A 435 -2.45 25.26 -2.82
N THR A 436 -1.88 24.32 -3.56
CA THR A 436 -1.57 24.52 -4.99
C THR A 436 -2.87 24.62 -5.79
N GLY A 437 -2.94 25.59 -6.70
CA GLY A 437 -4.12 25.78 -7.55
C GLY A 437 -5.20 26.71 -6.98
N PHE A 438 -5.08 27.15 -5.73
CA PHE A 438 -6.03 28.08 -5.12
C PHE A 438 -5.45 29.50 -5.01
N ALA A 439 -6.25 30.51 -5.34
CA ALA A 439 -5.86 31.90 -5.17
C ALA A 439 -5.88 32.27 -3.68
N LEU A 440 -4.84 32.92 -3.20
CA LEU A 440 -4.77 33.40 -1.83
C LEU A 440 -5.73 34.58 -1.60
N ASP A 441 -6.39 34.60 -0.45
CA ASP A 441 -7.15 35.76 0.04
C ASP A 441 -6.20 36.73 0.77
N ILE A 442 -5.56 37.60 0.01
CA ILE A 442 -4.61 38.58 0.54
C ILE A 442 -5.37 39.88 0.82
N ASN A 443 -5.40 40.32 2.09
CA ASN A 443 -6.01 41.57 2.50
C ASN A 443 -5.16 42.20 3.60
N GLU A 444 -4.55 43.35 3.28
CA GLU A 444 -3.68 44.09 4.20
C GLU A 444 -4.41 44.64 5.44
N ASN A 445 -5.75 44.83 5.36
CA ASN A 445 -6.58 45.36 6.41
C ASN A 445 -7.21 44.29 7.33
N ARG A 446 -6.90 43.00 7.10
CA ARG A 446 -7.48 41.89 7.85
C ARG A 446 -6.43 40.88 8.27
N SER A 447 -6.31 40.66 9.57
CA SER A 447 -5.53 39.54 10.12
C SER A 447 -6.39 38.29 10.16
N GLN A 448 -5.90 37.19 9.59
CA GLN A 448 -6.64 35.94 9.53
C GLN A 448 -5.99 34.89 10.44
N GLU A 449 -6.82 34.07 11.12
CA GLU A 449 -6.33 32.97 11.94
C GLU A 449 -5.82 31.78 11.08
N VAL A 450 -6.33 31.65 9.86
CA VAL A 450 -5.96 30.58 8.94
C VAL A 450 -4.79 31.06 8.08
N PRO A 451 -3.60 30.45 8.21
CA PRO A 451 -2.47 30.75 7.33
C PRO A 451 -2.81 30.37 5.89
N TYR A 452 -2.46 31.25 4.95
CA TYR A 452 -2.71 30.99 3.52
C TYR A 452 -4.19 30.71 3.19
N ALA A 453 -5.11 31.51 3.74
CA ALA A 453 -6.52 31.45 3.36
C ALA A 453 -6.70 31.61 1.87
N THR A 454 -7.62 30.87 1.30
CA THR A 454 -7.95 30.88 -0.13
C THR A 454 -9.28 31.59 -0.35
N LYS A 455 -9.42 32.23 -1.54
CA LYS A 455 -10.67 32.89 -1.96
C LYS A 455 -11.75 31.86 -2.24
#